data_8aa04ec234ce77ede002bb4da5ca7626
#
_entry.id   8aa04ec234ce77ede002bb4da5ca7626
#
_cell.length_a   1.000
_cell.length_b   1.000
_cell.length_c   1.000
_cell.angle_alpha   90.00
_cell.angle_beta   90.00
_cell.angle_gamma   90.00
#
_symmetry.space_group_name_H-M   'P 1'
#
loop_
_entity.id
_entity.type
_entity.pdbx_description
1 polymer ?
#
loop_
_entity_poly.entity_id
_entity_poly.type
_entity_poly.pdbx_seq_one_letter_code
_entity_poly.pdbx_strand_id
1 'polypeptide(L)'
;MSAQEKTAGGLSRRNLWAYPVGTVGRDMAGCMFTNYLLTYVLFTKTLTSVQFACISVIMVAARVFDAFNDPIMGNVVEATRTRWGKFKPWIAIGGVLSVIVFITSFSTTLQGWAYVAAFGLLYFAYSVVFTMNDIAYWGMVPALARRADDRNRLTSRTVLFAGVGQFLGGIVVPTFTAGSLVIGGNAVTAYRAVVLIVCAAFTATQLITLLVVREPSARDEAPAEKVGIRKAFSTIARNDQLVWCAVVFLIFSVAQTLMGGGLSVTYLYFEFGYNGLLLSIFSILGNVAGAVLMLVFAALSGRFTRAQLMKAGAFGAAAGYLCIMLSGLFIPREMWALKFTMLTVSNLFAFLGQTLVYLIMIICIANTVEYNEWKTGRREEGIVFSVRPFITKLGTALVQLLVLVIYLAVGVRAVTNQISDLENAASRGLITIAEKTERIGAVLASVPSGKSAALLVCMTVIPAALLLAAYFIYRVKYTITEESYEAMVRDIEARRAAKGETAE
;
A
#
# COMPACT_ATOMS: atom_id res chain seq x y z
N MET A 1 9.03 -13.74 44.89
CA MET A 1 8.09 -13.32 43.83
C MET A 1 7.78 -14.55 43.01
N SER A 2 6.59 -15.09 43.15
CA SER A 2 6.15 -16.34 42.53
C SER A 2 5.89 -16.16 41.04
N ALA A 3 6.00 -17.24 40.27
CA ALA A 3 5.72 -17.28 38.84
C ALA A 3 4.28 -16.85 38.45
N GLN A 4 3.38 -16.73 39.42
CA GLN A 4 2.00 -16.29 39.28
C GLN A 4 1.83 -14.76 39.19
N GLU A 5 2.74 -13.95 39.74
CA GLU A 5 2.66 -12.48 39.64
C GLU A 5 3.14 -11.92 38.27
N LYS A 6 3.82 -12.73 37.46
CA LYS A 6 4.22 -12.34 36.09
C LYS A 6 3.10 -12.46 35.06
N THR A 7 1.92 -12.93 35.41
CA THR A 7 0.79 -13.18 34.49
C THR A 7 -0.32 -12.10 34.58
N ALA A 8 -0.26 -11.18 35.50
CA ALA A 8 -1.24 -10.11 35.62
C ALA A 8 -0.83 -8.89 34.77
N GLY A 9 -1.18 -8.88 33.47
CA GLY A 9 -1.21 -7.70 32.62
C GLY A 9 -0.17 -7.57 31.50
N GLY A 10 0.81 -8.48 31.37
CA GLY A 10 1.83 -8.40 30.30
C GLY A 10 1.47 -9.17 29.03
N LEU A 11 1.99 -8.72 27.90
CA LEU A 11 1.83 -9.39 26.60
C LEU A 11 2.47 -10.80 26.64
N SER A 12 1.69 -11.84 26.37
CA SER A 12 2.20 -13.21 26.38
C SER A 12 3.19 -13.42 25.21
N ARG A 13 4.26 -14.20 25.45
CA ARG A 13 5.20 -14.60 24.38
C ARG A 13 4.49 -15.25 23.19
N ARG A 14 3.42 -15.99 23.46
CA ARG A 14 2.59 -16.66 22.46
C ARG A 14 1.92 -15.62 21.53
N ASN A 15 1.27 -14.60 22.08
CA ASN A 15 0.64 -13.54 21.29
C ASN A 15 1.68 -12.70 20.54
N LEU A 16 2.84 -12.42 21.17
CA LEU A 16 3.92 -11.61 20.62
C LEU A 16 4.51 -12.20 19.32
N TRP A 17 4.42 -13.51 19.11
CA TRP A 17 4.92 -14.18 17.91
C TRP A 17 3.80 -14.65 16.98
N ALA A 18 2.74 -15.24 17.51
CA ALA A 18 1.66 -15.79 16.70
C ALA A 18 0.84 -14.74 15.98
N TYR A 19 0.61 -13.59 16.62
CA TYR A 19 -0.17 -12.52 16.03
C TYR A 19 0.53 -11.89 14.80
N PRO A 20 1.81 -11.46 14.86
CA PRO A 20 2.49 -10.92 13.68
C PRO A 20 2.53 -11.87 12.47
N VAL A 21 2.66 -13.19 12.68
CA VAL A 21 2.68 -14.17 11.59
C VAL A 21 1.44 -14.08 10.71
N GLY A 22 0.27 -13.81 11.30
CA GLY A 22 -0.98 -13.67 10.56
C GLY A 22 -0.98 -12.55 9.52
N THR A 23 -0.12 -11.54 9.65
CA THR A 23 -0.02 -10.47 8.65
C THR A 23 0.68 -10.90 7.37
N VAL A 24 1.56 -11.90 7.42
CA VAL A 24 2.36 -12.32 6.25
C VAL A 24 1.46 -12.69 5.07
N GLY A 25 0.58 -13.65 5.24
CA GLY A 25 -0.33 -14.07 4.18
C GLY A 25 -1.37 -13.02 3.82
N ARG A 26 -1.85 -12.27 4.82
CA ARG A 26 -2.80 -11.18 4.62
C ARG A 26 -2.22 -10.08 3.72
N ASP A 27 -1.04 -9.61 4.05
CA ASP A 27 -0.41 -8.53 3.30
C ASP A 27 0.15 -9.00 1.95
N MET A 28 0.53 -10.28 1.84
CA MET A 28 0.83 -10.91 0.55
C MET A 28 -0.39 -10.92 -0.38
N ALA A 29 -1.58 -11.28 0.14
CA ALA A 29 -2.83 -11.27 -0.61
C ALA A 29 -3.28 -9.84 -0.96
N GLY A 30 -3.16 -8.91 -0.01
CA GLY A 30 -3.40 -7.49 -0.23
C GLY A 30 -2.49 -6.90 -1.32
N CYS A 31 -1.19 -7.26 -1.32
CA CYS A 31 -0.24 -6.88 -2.36
C CYS A 31 -0.68 -7.38 -3.74
N MET A 32 -1.04 -8.65 -3.85
CA MET A 32 -1.52 -9.23 -5.11
C MET A 32 -2.74 -8.48 -5.65
N PHE A 33 -3.73 -8.20 -4.81
CA PHE A 33 -4.94 -7.51 -5.24
C PHE A 33 -4.69 -6.03 -5.58
N THR A 34 -3.99 -5.32 -4.72
CA THR A 34 -3.80 -3.87 -4.88
C THR A 34 -2.84 -3.52 -6.03
N ASN A 35 -1.74 -4.29 -6.17
CA ASN A 35 -0.67 -3.93 -7.11
C ASN A 35 -0.76 -4.68 -8.43
N TYR A 36 -1.36 -5.88 -8.46
CA TYR A 36 -1.32 -6.75 -9.64
C TYR A 36 -2.68 -7.03 -10.27
N LEU A 37 -3.81 -6.62 -9.65
CA LEU A 37 -5.13 -6.81 -10.27
C LEU A 37 -5.26 -6.04 -11.59
N LEU A 38 -4.78 -4.79 -11.65
CA LEU A 38 -4.80 -4.03 -12.89
C LEU A 38 -3.89 -4.66 -13.96
N THR A 39 -2.73 -5.17 -13.56
CA THR A 39 -1.82 -5.90 -14.46
C THR A 39 -2.49 -7.18 -14.99
N TYR A 40 -3.16 -7.94 -14.12
CA TYR A 40 -3.96 -9.09 -14.54
C TYR A 40 -5.00 -8.69 -15.58
N VAL A 41 -5.77 -7.63 -15.32
CA VAL A 41 -6.78 -7.13 -16.27
C VAL A 41 -6.14 -6.77 -17.61
N LEU A 42 -5.05 -6.04 -17.63
CA LEU A 42 -4.38 -5.57 -18.86
C LEU A 42 -3.83 -6.70 -19.72
N PHE A 43 -3.29 -7.75 -19.11
CA PHE A 43 -2.57 -8.81 -19.82
C PHE A 43 -3.34 -10.12 -19.95
N THR A 44 -4.57 -10.21 -19.40
CA THR A 44 -5.41 -11.41 -19.51
C THR A 44 -6.84 -11.13 -20.02
N LYS A 45 -7.23 -9.85 -20.09
CA LYS A 45 -8.59 -9.46 -20.54
C LYS A 45 -8.52 -8.53 -21.74
N THR A 46 -9.20 -8.92 -22.80
CA THR A 46 -9.35 -8.08 -24.00
C THR A 46 -10.52 -7.16 -23.82
N LEU A 47 -10.23 -5.85 -23.69
CA LEU A 47 -11.23 -4.84 -23.32
C LEU A 47 -11.25 -3.69 -24.33
N THR A 48 -12.40 -3.06 -24.55
CA THR A 48 -12.51 -1.79 -25.29
C THR A 48 -12.06 -0.61 -24.40
N SER A 49 -11.78 0.57 -24.97
CA SER A 49 -11.39 1.76 -24.20
C SER A 49 -12.44 2.15 -23.18
N VAL A 50 -13.72 2.01 -23.56
CA VAL A 50 -14.85 2.30 -22.66
C VAL A 50 -14.91 1.29 -21.51
N GLN A 51 -14.75 0.00 -21.78
CA GLN A 51 -14.73 -1.04 -20.74
C GLN A 51 -13.58 -0.82 -19.75
N PHE A 52 -12.38 -0.50 -20.24
CA PHE A 52 -11.25 -0.19 -19.38
C PHE A 52 -11.48 1.08 -18.54
N ALA A 53 -12.09 2.12 -19.14
CA ALA A 53 -12.47 3.31 -18.40
C ALA A 53 -13.51 2.99 -17.30
N CYS A 54 -14.51 2.17 -17.59
CA CYS A 54 -15.48 1.72 -16.59
C CYS A 54 -14.80 0.97 -15.42
N ILE A 55 -13.86 0.07 -15.71
CA ILE A 55 -13.08 -0.63 -14.66
C ILE A 55 -12.33 0.37 -13.78
N SER A 56 -11.65 1.34 -14.37
CA SER A 56 -10.92 2.36 -13.60
C SER A 56 -11.84 3.23 -12.74
N VAL A 57 -13.01 3.61 -13.28
CA VAL A 57 -14.04 4.35 -12.52
C VAL A 57 -14.58 3.50 -11.36
N ILE A 58 -14.83 2.21 -11.58
CA ILE A 58 -15.24 1.28 -10.51
C ILE A 58 -14.18 1.23 -9.40
N MET A 59 -12.90 1.15 -9.75
CA MET A 59 -11.82 1.15 -8.76
C MET A 59 -11.80 2.45 -7.93
N VAL A 60 -12.00 3.59 -8.56
CA VAL A 60 -12.10 4.89 -7.88
C VAL A 60 -13.33 4.95 -6.97
N ALA A 61 -14.49 4.56 -7.49
CA ALA A 61 -15.75 4.54 -6.73
C ALA A 61 -15.65 3.66 -5.48
N ALA A 62 -15.01 2.51 -5.60
CA ALA A 62 -14.77 1.62 -4.46
C ALA A 62 -13.85 2.25 -3.41
N ARG A 63 -12.83 3.03 -3.81
CA ARG A 63 -11.97 3.76 -2.85
C ARG A 63 -12.74 4.87 -2.11
N VAL A 64 -13.66 5.53 -2.79
CA VAL A 64 -14.58 6.47 -2.13
C VAL A 64 -15.53 5.74 -1.18
N PHE A 65 -16.06 4.60 -1.59
CA PHE A 65 -16.89 3.74 -0.76
C PHE A 65 -16.16 3.27 0.52
N ASP A 66 -14.87 2.91 0.43
CA ASP A 66 -14.06 2.54 1.58
C ASP A 66 -14.06 3.61 2.69
N ALA A 67 -14.08 4.89 2.31
CA ALA A 67 -14.12 5.99 3.28
C ALA A 67 -15.35 5.96 4.20
N PHE A 68 -16.46 5.39 3.71
CA PHE A 68 -17.70 5.19 4.50
C PHE A 68 -17.73 3.80 5.14
N ASN A 69 -17.28 2.78 4.43
CA ASN A 69 -17.29 1.40 4.88
C ASN A 69 -16.41 1.16 6.12
N ASP A 70 -15.22 1.79 6.18
CA ASP A 70 -14.28 1.60 7.28
C ASP A 70 -14.84 2.02 8.65
N PRO A 71 -15.42 3.23 8.82
CA PRO A 71 -16.04 3.62 10.08
C PRO A 71 -17.25 2.75 10.46
N ILE A 72 -18.04 2.32 9.47
CA ILE A 72 -19.19 1.43 9.71
C ILE A 72 -18.67 0.10 10.25
N MET A 73 -17.69 -0.49 9.59
CA MET A 73 -17.13 -1.77 10.00
C MET A 73 -16.44 -1.68 11.36
N GLY A 74 -15.73 -0.58 11.63
CA GLY A 74 -15.15 -0.29 12.94
C GLY A 74 -16.20 -0.34 14.05
N ASN A 75 -17.34 0.34 13.86
CA ASN A 75 -18.46 0.33 14.82
C ASN A 75 -19.06 -1.07 14.99
N VAL A 76 -19.18 -1.85 13.90
CA VAL A 76 -19.71 -3.23 13.95
C VAL A 76 -18.78 -4.12 14.76
N VAL A 77 -17.48 -4.05 14.53
CA VAL A 77 -16.46 -4.80 15.30
C VAL A 77 -16.52 -4.40 16.78
N GLU A 78 -16.57 -3.08 17.05
CA GLU A 78 -16.63 -2.55 18.42
C GLU A 78 -17.90 -3.00 19.18
N ALA A 79 -19.02 -3.16 18.50
CA ALA A 79 -20.28 -3.62 19.09
C ALA A 79 -20.33 -5.14 19.29
N THR A 80 -19.41 -5.89 18.71
CA THR A 80 -19.43 -7.36 18.72
C THR A 80 -19.04 -7.94 20.08
N ARG A 81 -19.84 -8.88 20.60
CA ARG A 81 -19.60 -9.58 21.86
C ARG A 81 -19.87 -11.07 21.66
N THR A 82 -18.81 -11.85 21.38
CA THR A 82 -18.93 -13.30 21.18
C THR A 82 -18.06 -14.09 22.15
N ARG A 83 -18.31 -15.40 22.23
CA ARG A 83 -17.47 -16.33 23.02
C ARG A 83 -16.04 -16.45 22.47
N TRP A 84 -15.83 -16.14 21.19
CA TRP A 84 -14.50 -16.17 20.53
C TRP A 84 -13.71 -14.87 20.73
N GLY A 85 -14.33 -13.86 21.33
CA GLY A 85 -13.83 -12.51 21.46
C GLY A 85 -14.59 -11.52 20.58
N LYS A 86 -14.06 -10.33 20.42
CA LYS A 86 -14.60 -9.21 19.66
C LYS A 86 -14.13 -9.21 18.21
N PHE A 87 -12.83 -9.53 17.99
CA PHE A 87 -12.15 -9.39 16.71
C PHE A 87 -12.09 -10.69 15.91
N LYS A 88 -11.85 -11.83 16.55
CA LYS A 88 -11.68 -13.12 15.87
C LYS A 88 -12.82 -13.53 14.94
N PRO A 89 -14.12 -13.33 15.28
CA PRO A 89 -15.19 -13.67 14.36
C PRO A 89 -15.08 -12.94 13.02
N TRP A 90 -14.71 -11.65 13.05
CA TRP A 90 -14.56 -10.82 11.86
C TRP A 90 -13.31 -11.15 11.07
N ILE A 91 -12.22 -11.51 11.75
CA ILE A 91 -11.01 -12.04 11.10
C ILE A 91 -11.34 -13.34 10.35
N ALA A 92 -12.10 -14.25 10.96
CA ALA A 92 -12.47 -15.52 10.34
C ALA A 92 -13.42 -15.33 9.16
N ILE A 93 -14.55 -14.61 9.35
CA ILE A 93 -15.54 -14.36 8.30
C ILE A 93 -14.90 -13.57 7.15
N GLY A 94 -14.24 -12.44 7.45
CA GLY A 94 -13.55 -11.63 6.46
C GLY A 94 -12.44 -12.40 5.73
N GLY A 95 -11.71 -13.27 6.44
CA GLY A 95 -10.69 -14.13 5.84
C GLY A 95 -11.26 -15.13 4.84
N VAL A 96 -12.28 -15.90 5.21
CA VAL A 96 -12.92 -16.89 4.33
C VAL A 96 -13.54 -16.21 3.10
N LEU A 97 -14.31 -15.14 3.32
CA LEU A 97 -14.95 -14.40 2.21
C LEU A 97 -13.91 -13.74 1.29
N SER A 98 -12.80 -13.22 1.86
CA SER A 98 -11.70 -12.68 1.05
C SER A 98 -11.07 -13.73 0.15
N VAL A 99 -10.83 -14.95 0.63
CA VAL A 99 -10.32 -16.06 -0.19
C VAL A 99 -11.24 -16.34 -1.38
N ILE A 100 -12.54 -16.40 -1.16
CA ILE A 100 -13.53 -16.63 -2.23
C ILE A 100 -13.45 -15.50 -3.27
N VAL A 101 -13.45 -14.25 -2.83
CA VAL A 101 -13.36 -13.08 -3.71
C VAL A 101 -12.04 -13.06 -4.47
N PHE A 102 -10.90 -13.33 -3.83
CA PHE A 102 -9.60 -13.38 -4.49
C PHE A 102 -9.56 -14.45 -5.58
N ILE A 103 -9.92 -15.68 -5.25
CA ILE A 103 -9.91 -16.79 -6.23
C ILE A 103 -10.84 -16.46 -7.40
N THR A 104 -12.05 -15.97 -7.15
CA THR A 104 -12.99 -15.63 -8.21
C THR A 104 -12.47 -14.48 -9.07
N SER A 105 -11.86 -13.44 -8.48
CA SER A 105 -11.34 -12.28 -9.21
C SER A 105 -10.23 -12.64 -10.21
N PHE A 106 -9.34 -13.56 -9.86
CA PHE A 106 -8.21 -13.96 -10.71
C PHE A 106 -8.46 -15.25 -11.53
N SER A 107 -9.61 -15.90 -11.35
CA SER A 107 -9.93 -17.18 -12.04
C SER A 107 -11.09 -17.07 -13.04
N THR A 108 -11.77 -15.93 -13.09
CA THR A 108 -12.92 -15.74 -13.99
C THR A 108 -12.53 -15.86 -15.47
N THR A 109 -13.38 -16.54 -16.24
CA THR A 109 -13.24 -16.67 -17.70
C THR A 109 -14.05 -15.64 -18.48
N LEU A 110 -14.82 -14.81 -17.79
CA LEU A 110 -15.65 -13.78 -18.41
C LEU A 110 -14.80 -12.77 -19.20
N GLN A 111 -15.37 -12.22 -20.26
CA GLN A 111 -14.78 -11.21 -21.13
C GLN A 111 -15.78 -10.08 -21.41
N GLY A 112 -15.31 -8.97 -21.95
CA GLY A 112 -16.15 -7.84 -22.36
C GLY A 112 -17.00 -7.25 -21.23
N TRP A 113 -18.23 -6.88 -21.49
CA TRP A 113 -19.13 -6.26 -20.52
C TRP A 113 -19.52 -7.18 -19.36
N ALA A 114 -19.63 -8.50 -19.59
CA ALA A 114 -19.87 -9.45 -18.52
C ALA A 114 -18.71 -9.46 -17.50
N TYR A 115 -17.46 -9.32 -17.97
CA TYR A 115 -16.32 -9.15 -17.10
C TYR A 115 -16.37 -7.82 -16.32
N VAL A 116 -16.72 -6.71 -16.98
CA VAL A 116 -16.81 -5.39 -16.31
C VAL A 116 -17.82 -5.44 -15.17
N ALA A 117 -19.00 -6.03 -15.41
CA ALA A 117 -20.02 -6.19 -14.36
C ALA A 117 -19.54 -7.07 -13.19
N ALA A 118 -18.95 -8.23 -13.51
CA ALA A 118 -18.37 -9.12 -12.49
C ALA A 118 -17.23 -8.47 -11.74
N PHE A 119 -16.34 -7.72 -12.41
CA PHE A 119 -15.27 -6.95 -11.80
C PHE A 119 -15.82 -5.95 -10.80
N GLY A 120 -16.85 -5.20 -11.16
CA GLY A 120 -17.48 -4.23 -10.26
C GLY A 120 -18.00 -4.90 -8.99
N LEU A 121 -18.78 -5.98 -9.14
CA LEU A 121 -19.30 -6.73 -8.00
C LEU A 121 -18.17 -7.27 -7.10
N LEU A 122 -17.17 -7.92 -7.70
CA LEU A 122 -16.07 -8.52 -6.96
C LEU A 122 -15.16 -7.47 -6.30
N TYR A 123 -14.96 -6.32 -6.94
CA TYR A 123 -14.12 -5.26 -6.38
C TYR A 123 -14.79 -4.58 -5.17
N PHE A 124 -16.10 -4.31 -5.21
CA PHE A 124 -16.86 -3.86 -4.04
C PHE A 124 -16.95 -4.93 -2.95
N ALA A 125 -17.16 -6.20 -3.33
CA ALA A 125 -17.13 -7.31 -2.37
C ALA A 125 -15.76 -7.38 -1.68
N TYR A 126 -14.65 -7.27 -2.43
CA TYR A 126 -13.30 -7.17 -1.87
C TYR A 126 -13.18 -6.04 -0.86
N SER A 127 -13.65 -4.84 -1.21
CA SER A 127 -13.62 -3.67 -0.34
C SER A 127 -14.28 -3.99 1.03
N VAL A 128 -15.46 -4.61 1.02
CA VAL A 128 -16.17 -4.96 2.26
C VAL A 128 -15.47 -6.06 3.05
N VAL A 129 -15.16 -7.19 2.39
CA VAL A 129 -14.69 -8.39 3.12
C VAL A 129 -13.25 -8.23 3.60
N PHE A 130 -12.40 -7.54 2.83
CA PHE A 130 -11.03 -7.27 3.25
C PHE A 130 -11.00 -6.25 4.40
N THR A 131 -11.86 -5.23 4.37
CA THR A 131 -12.02 -4.27 5.46
C THR A 131 -12.49 -4.95 6.75
N MET A 132 -13.39 -5.95 6.67
CA MET A 132 -13.77 -6.76 7.84
C MET A 132 -12.56 -7.41 8.52
N ASN A 133 -11.70 -8.04 7.72
CA ASN A 133 -10.48 -8.67 8.23
C ASN A 133 -9.47 -7.65 8.74
N ASP A 134 -9.21 -6.58 7.96
CA ASP A 134 -8.16 -5.60 8.25
C ASP A 134 -8.45 -4.80 9.53
N ILE A 135 -9.66 -4.24 9.66
CA ILE A 135 -10.06 -3.46 10.84
C ILE A 135 -10.05 -4.34 12.09
N ALA A 136 -10.60 -5.56 12.00
CA ALA A 136 -10.60 -6.46 13.14
C ALA A 136 -9.18 -6.88 13.52
N TYR A 137 -8.31 -7.12 12.53
CA TYR A 137 -6.93 -7.49 12.77
C TYR A 137 -6.15 -6.37 13.48
N TRP A 138 -6.11 -5.16 12.93
CA TRP A 138 -5.41 -4.04 13.56
C TRP A 138 -6.06 -3.56 14.85
N GLY A 139 -7.39 -3.65 14.97
CA GLY A 139 -8.12 -3.34 16.19
C GLY A 139 -7.80 -4.29 17.35
N MET A 140 -7.31 -5.50 17.08
CA MET A 140 -6.92 -6.45 18.12
C MET A 140 -5.62 -6.05 18.85
N VAL A 141 -4.73 -5.24 18.26
CA VAL A 141 -3.43 -4.86 18.85
C VAL A 141 -3.56 -4.21 20.23
N PRO A 142 -4.40 -3.18 20.43
CA PRO A 142 -4.59 -2.58 21.76
C PRO A 142 -5.20 -3.56 22.76
N ALA A 143 -6.08 -4.45 22.32
CA ALA A 143 -6.70 -5.46 23.20
C ALA A 143 -5.70 -6.52 23.69
N LEU A 144 -4.72 -6.89 22.84
CA LEU A 144 -3.66 -7.84 23.20
C LEU A 144 -2.56 -7.22 24.06
N ALA A 145 -2.31 -5.91 23.94
CA ALA A 145 -1.20 -5.21 24.57
C ALA A 145 -1.68 -3.90 25.22
N ARG A 146 -2.08 -3.98 26.50
CA ARG A 146 -2.60 -2.82 27.25
C ARG A 146 -1.50 -1.81 27.63
N ARG A 147 -0.27 -2.30 27.93
CA ARG A 147 0.86 -1.44 28.25
C ARG A 147 1.46 -0.86 26.98
N ALA A 148 1.86 0.40 27.02
CA ALA A 148 2.44 1.11 25.87
C ALA A 148 3.68 0.38 25.29
N ASP A 149 4.59 -0.08 26.14
CA ASP A 149 5.80 -0.82 25.72
C ASP A 149 5.46 -2.12 25.00
N ASP A 150 4.52 -2.90 25.53
CA ASP A 150 4.07 -4.14 24.94
C ASP A 150 3.36 -3.90 23.59
N ARG A 151 2.55 -2.83 23.54
CA ARG A 151 1.88 -2.40 22.29
C ARG A 151 2.89 -1.99 21.23
N ASN A 152 3.90 -1.22 21.60
CA ASN A 152 4.96 -0.81 20.68
C ASN A 152 5.74 -2.03 20.14
N ARG A 153 6.09 -2.98 21.01
CA ARG A 153 6.78 -4.22 20.63
C ARG A 153 5.91 -5.08 19.70
N LEU A 154 4.63 -5.24 20.01
CA LEU A 154 3.70 -6.01 19.18
C LEU A 154 3.50 -5.34 17.82
N THR A 155 3.24 -4.04 17.80
CA THR A 155 3.04 -3.25 16.57
C THR A 155 4.27 -3.31 15.68
N SER A 156 5.47 -3.07 16.21
CA SER A 156 6.71 -3.10 15.43
C SER A 156 6.94 -4.45 14.76
N ARG A 157 6.70 -5.56 15.49
CA ARG A 157 6.79 -6.91 14.91
C ARG A 157 5.72 -7.15 13.86
N THR A 158 4.48 -6.72 14.12
CA THR A 158 3.37 -6.87 13.19
C THR A 158 3.66 -6.14 11.87
N VAL A 159 4.17 -4.91 11.94
CA VAL A 159 4.58 -4.15 10.74
C VAL A 159 5.74 -4.83 10.00
N LEU A 160 6.72 -5.37 10.72
CA LEU A 160 7.82 -6.12 10.11
C LEU A 160 7.31 -7.35 9.32
N PHE A 161 6.44 -8.15 9.92
CA PHE A 161 5.87 -9.33 9.26
C PHE A 161 4.92 -8.97 8.12
N ALA A 162 4.18 -7.87 8.23
CA ALA A 162 3.40 -7.30 7.13
C ALA A 162 4.31 -6.92 5.96
N GLY A 163 5.45 -6.28 6.24
CA GLY A 163 6.49 -5.98 5.24
C GLY A 163 7.03 -7.23 4.54
N VAL A 164 7.25 -8.32 5.28
CA VAL A 164 7.63 -9.62 4.69
C VAL A 164 6.54 -10.13 3.75
N GLY A 165 5.26 -10.02 4.12
CA GLY A 165 4.13 -10.40 3.26
C GLY A 165 4.09 -9.59 1.97
N GLN A 166 4.21 -8.26 2.06
CA GLN A 166 4.28 -7.37 0.90
C GLN A 166 5.47 -7.70 -0.01
N PHE A 167 6.63 -7.97 0.57
CA PHE A 167 7.83 -8.35 -0.15
C PHE A 167 7.66 -9.68 -0.91
N LEU A 168 7.11 -10.71 -0.25
CA LEU A 168 6.83 -12.00 -0.87
C LEU A 168 5.81 -11.86 -2.01
N GLY A 169 4.74 -11.08 -1.83
CA GLY A 169 3.78 -10.79 -2.88
C GLY A 169 4.41 -10.07 -4.07
N GLY A 170 5.29 -9.10 -3.80
CA GLY A 170 6.03 -8.36 -4.83
C GLY A 170 6.99 -9.19 -5.67
N ILE A 171 7.47 -10.33 -5.13
CA ILE A 171 8.34 -11.28 -5.86
C ILE A 171 7.51 -12.36 -6.56
N VAL A 172 6.68 -13.04 -5.78
CA VAL A 172 5.98 -14.26 -6.24
C VAL A 172 5.03 -13.93 -7.40
N VAL A 173 4.25 -12.86 -7.27
CA VAL A 173 3.26 -12.57 -8.30
C VAL A 173 3.91 -12.31 -9.67
N PRO A 174 4.77 -11.28 -9.87
CA PRO A 174 5.28 -11.01 -11.20
C PRO A 174 6.21 -12.10 -11.74
N THR A 175 7.02 -12.73 -10.88
CA THR A 175 7.98 -13.76 -11.30
C THR A 175 7.27 -14.97 -11.91
N PHE A 176 6.15 -15.39 -11.35
CA PHE A 176 5.44 -16.60 -11.75
C PHE A 176 4.26 -16.34 -12.70
N THR A 177 3.91 -15.06 -12.98
CA THR A 177 2.82 -14.73 -13.91
C THR A 177 3.28 -14.19 -15.27
N ALA A 178 4.57 -13.85 -15.42
CA ALA A 178 5.11 -13.36 -16.70
C ALA A 178 6.56 -13.83 -16.90
N GLY A 179 6.94 -14.10 -18.14
CA GLY A 179 8.31 -14.47 -18.52
C GLY A 179 8.54 -15.99 -18.59
N SER A 180 9.80 -16.40 -18.37
CA SER A 180 10.23 -17.79 -18.52
C SER A 180 9.78 -18.73 -17.40
N LEU A 181 9.52 -18.17 -16.21
CA LEU A 181 9.10 -18.92 -15.03
C LEU A 181 7.57 -18.97 -14.84
N VAL A 182 6.82 -18.60 -15.87
CA VAL A 182 5.36 -18.53 -15.82
C VAL A 182 4.74 -19.92 -15.59
N ILE A 183 3.94 -20.06 -14.53
CA ILE A 183 3.28 -21.33 -14.18
C ILE A 183 2.26 -21.68 -15.25
N GLY A 184 2.32 -22.91 -15.77
CA GLY A 184 1.40 -23.38 -16.81
C GLY A 184 1.61 -22.74 -18.18
N GLY A 185 2.73 -22.03 -18.39
CA GLY A 185 3.13 -21.51 -19.70
C GLY A 185 2.36 -20.28 -20.18
N ASN A 186 1.34 -19.81 -19.47
CA ASN A 186 0.56 -18.62 -19.83
C ASN A 186 0.07 -17.85 -18.59
N ALA A 187 -0.15 -16.54 -18.75
CA ALA A 187 -0.53 -15.66 -17.65
C ALA A 187 -1.91 -16.04 -17.04
N VAL A 188 -2.87 -16.49 -17.84
CA VAL A 188 -4.21 -16.83 -17.36
C VAL A 188 -4.16 -17.99 -16.35
N THR A 189 -3.44 -19.07 -16.70
CA THR A 189 -3.24 -20.21 -15.80
C THR A 189 -2.35 -19.85 -14.62
N ALA A 190 -1.31 -19.05 -14.86
CA ALA A 190 -0.38 -18.60 -13.84
C ALA A 190 -1.06 -17.79 -12.74
N TYR A 191 -1.89 -16.81 -13.07
CA TYR A 191 -2.61 -16.02 -12.06
C TYR A 191 -3.58 -16.90 -11.25
N ARG A 192 -4.23 -17.92 -11.87
CA ARG A 192 -5.04 -18.90 -11.12
C ARG A 192 -4.23 -19.70 -10.12
N ALA A 193 -3.06 -20.19 -10.54
CA ALA A 193 -2.19 -20.94 -9.64
C ALA A 193 -1.62 -20.07 -8.53
N VAL A 194 -1.14 -18.87 -8.86
CA VAL A 194 -0.56 -17.95 -7.88
C VAL A 194 -1.60 -17.48 -6.87
N VAL A 195 -2.84 -17.15 -7.29
CA VAL A 195 -3.88 -16.78 -6.32
C VAL A 195 -4.22 -17.90 -5.36
N LEU A 196 -4.18 -19.17 -5.81
CA LEU A 196 -4.39 -20.31 -4.91
C LEU A 196 -3.26 -20.44 -3.89
N ILE A 197 -1.99 -20.26 -4.30
CA ILE A 197 -0.82 -20.28 -3.41
C ILE A 197 -0.92 -19.14 -2.39
N VAL A 198 -1.24 -17.92 -2.84
CA VAL A 198 -1.39 -16.75 -1.99
C VAL A 198 -2.55 -16.93 -0.99
N CYS A 199 -3.69 -17.45 -1.45
CA CYS A 199 -4.83 -17.75 -0.60
C CYS A 199 -4.55 -18.87 0.41
N ALA A 200 -3.77 -19.88 0.04
CA ALA A 200 -3.33 -20.92 0.96
C ALA A 200 -2.42 -20.34 2.06
N ALA A 201 -1.45 -19.50 1.70
CA ALA A 201 -0.59 -18.78 2.65
C ALA A 201 -1.41 -17.86 3.56
N PHE A 202 -2.37 -17.12 2.99
CA PHE A 202 -3.29 -16.26 3.75
C PHE A 202 -4.10 -17.09 4.77
N THR A 203 -4.73 -18.17 4.32
CA THR A 203 -5.53 -19.04 5.20
C THR A 203 -4.66 -19.65 6.29
N ALA A 204 -3.49 -20.18 5.96
CA ALA A 204 -2.58 -20.82 6.93
C ALA A 204 -2.14 -19.82 8.02
N THR A 205 -1.72 -18.62 7.63
CA THR A 205 -1.25 -17.60 8.59
C THR A 205 -2.42 -17.03 9.43
N GLN A 206 -3.60 -16.87 8.85
CA GLN A 206 -4.80 -16.45 9.61
C GLN A 206 -5.27 -17.53 10.58
N LEU A 207 -5.19 -18.81 10.21
CA LEU A 207 -5.49 -19.93 11.13
C LEU A 207 -4.55 -19.91 12.34
N ILE A 208 -3.26 -19.59 12.16
CA ILE A 208 -2.34 -19.41 13.29
C ILE A 208 -2.87 -18.32 14.24
N THR A 209 -3.29 -17.19 13.71
CA THR A 209 -3.87 -16.11 14.53
C THR A 209 -5.14 -16.57 15.25
N LEU A 210 -6.07 -17.21 14.55
CA LEU A 210 -7.35 -17.62 15.12
C LEU A 210 -7.21 -18.70 16.20
N LEU A 211 -6.29 -19.67 16.01
CA LEU A 211 -6.12 -20.82 16.90
C LEU A 211 -5.14 -20.53 18.03
N VAL A 212 -4.04 -19.81 17.73
CA VAL A 212 -2.94 -19.62 18.67
C VAL A 212 -3.10 -18.36 19.51
N VAL A 213 -3.51 -17.23 18.94
CA VAL A 213 -3.67 -15.96 19.68
C VAL A 213 -4.80 -16.09 20.70
N ARG A 214 -4.58 -15.60 21.91
CA ARG A 214 -5.62 -15.53 22.95
C ARG A 214 -6.07 -14.08 23.05
N GLU A 215 -7.30 -13.83 22.60
CA GLU A 215 -7.97 -12.54 22.77
C GLU A 215 -8.56 -12.45 24.18
N PRO A 216 -8.41 -11.34 24.91
CA PRO A 216 -9.06 -11.10 26.20
C PRO A 216 -10.60 -11.16 26.03
N SER A 217 -11.32 -11.57 27.08
CA SER A 217 -12.79 -11.60 27.06
C SER A 217 -13.34 -10.18 26.91
N ALA A 218 -14.17 -9.98 25.90
CA ALA A 218 -14.79 -8.69 25.62
C ALA A 218 -16.03 -8.38 26.52
N ARG A 219 -16.32 -9.23 27.51
CA ARG A 219 -17.53 -9.09 28.32
C ARG A 219 -17.46 -7.95 29.33
N ASP A 220 -16.24 -7.56 29.73
CA ASP A 220 -16.01 -6.60 30.83
C ASP A 220 -15.47 -5.24 30.35
N GLU A 221 -15.42 -5.00 29.03
CA GLU A 221 -14.95 -3.73 28.48
C GLU A 221 -16.09 -2.71 28.38
N ALA A 222 -15.87 -1.50 28.92
CA ALA A 222 -16.78 -0.38 28.71
C ALA A 222 -16.89 -0.03 27.22
N PRO A 223 -18.05 0.42 26.74
CA PRO A 223 -18.23 0.83 25.35
C PRO A 223 -17.25 1.97 25.01
N ALA A 224 -16.48 1.84 23.93
CA ALA A 224 -15.65 2.92 23.44
C ALA A 224 -16.51 4.14 23.05
N GLU A 225 -16.06 5.34 23.36
CA GLU A 225 -16.75 6.57 23.00
C GLU A 225 -16.84 6.69 21.48
N LYS A 226 -18.06 6.73 20.94
CA LYS A 226 -18.30 6.83 19.50
C LYS A 226 -17.94 8.23 19.02
N VAL A 227 -16.81 8.37 18.31
CA VAL A 227 -16.47 9.61 17.65
C VAL A 227 -17.28 9.76 16.37
N GLY A 228 -18.23 10.69 16.36
CA GLY A 228 -19.03 10.96 15.16
C GLY A 228 -18.18 11.53 14.03
N ILE A 229 -18.44 11.10 12.79
CA ILE A 229 -17.75 11.54 11.56
C ILE A 229 -17.69 13.08 11.47
N ARG A 230 -18.79 13.77 11.79
CA ARG A 230 -18.84 15.25 11.81
C ARG A 230 -17.85 15.86 12.81
N LYS A 231 -17.68 15.24 13.98
CA LYS A 231 -16.70 15.69 14.99
C LYS A 231 -15.28 15.49 14.46
N ALA A 232 -14.98 14.37 13.84
CA ALA A 232 -13.68 14.11 13.25
C ALA A 232 -13.30 15.14 12.18
N PHE A 233 -14.19 15.41 11.21
CA PHE A 233 -13.96 16.45 10.20
C PHE A 233 -13.82 17.86 10.80
N SER A 234 -14.60 18.19 11.83
CA SER A 234 -14.50 19.50 12.50
C SER A 234 -13.16 19.65 13.22
N THR A 235 -12.66 18.61 13.88
CA THR A 235 -11.35 18.62 14.54
C THR A 235 -10.22 18.78 13.52
N ILE A 236 -10.27 18.04 12.43
CA ILE A 236 -9.27 18.15 11.34
C ILE A 236 -9.28 19.58 10.78
N ALA A 237 -10.45 20.14 10.46
CA ALA A 237 -10.57 21.47 9.86
C ALA A 237 -10.10 22.61 10.76
N ARG A 238 -10.14 22.43 12.10
CA ARG A 238 -9.65 23.43 13.08
C ARG A 238 -8.14 23.39 13.27
N ASN A 239 -7.50 22.28 12.91
CA ASN A 239 -6.05 22.12 13.01
C ASN A 239 -5.40 22.41 11.66
N ASP A 240 -5.03 23.67 11.43
CA ASP A 240 -4.45 24.13 10.17
C ASP A 240 -3.16 23.40 9.80
N GLN A 241 -2.32 23.03 10.78
CA GLN A 241 -1.10 22.28 10.53
C GLN A 241 -1.41 20.84 10.07
N LEU A 242 -2.42 20.21 10.66
CA LEU A 242 -2.89 18.89 10.20
C LEU A 242 -3.45 18.93 8.79
N VAL A 243 -4.22 19.97 8.43
CA VAL A 243 -4.74 20.15 7.07
C VAL A 243 -3.59 20.24 6.06
N TRP A 244 -2.57 21.05 6.35
CA TRP A 244 -1.44 21.18 5.43
C TRP A 244 -0.58 19.90 5.38
N CYS A 245 -0.37 19.21 6.51
CA CYS A 245 0.23 17.87 6.50
C CYS A 245 -0.57 16.90 5.64
N ALA A 246 -1.91 16.95 5.74
CA ALA A 246 -2.79 16.10 4.94
C ALA A 246 -2.63 16.36 3.44
N VAL A 247 -2.60 17.63 3.02
CA VAL A 247 -2.39 18.01 1.61
C VAL A 247 -1.03 17.54 1.11
N VAL A 248 0.04 17.80 1.87
CA VAL A 248 1.40 17.39 1.50
C VAL A 248 1.50 15.86 1.40
N PHE A 249 0.91 15.14 2.37
CA PHE A 249 0.91 13.68 2.38
C PHE A 249 0.07 13.09 1.25
N LEU A 250 -1.02 13.74 0.85
CA LEU A 250 -1.82 13.34 -0.32
C LEU A 250 -0.99 13.43 -1.61
N ILE A 251 -0.37 14.60 -1.87
CA ILE A 251 0.46 14.82 -3.06
C ILE A 251 1.63 13.83 -3.08
N PHE A 252 2.28 13.62 -1.94
CA PHE A 252 3.33 12.62 -1.78
C PHE A 252 2.83 11.20 -2.06
N SER A 253 1.68 10.80 -1.52
CA SER A 253 1.09 9.46 -1.72
C SER A 253 0.78 9.20 -3.19
N VAL A 254 0.28 10.22 -3.92
CA VAL A 254 0.05 10.12 -5.37
C VAL A 254 1.38 9.92 -6.10
N ALA A 255 2.41 10.71 -5.78
CA ALA A 255 3.73 10.59 -6.39
C ALA A 255 4.35 9.20 -6.18
N GLN A 256 4.30 8.71 -4.96
CA GLN A 256 4.85 7.39 -4.57
C GLN A 256 4.13 6.24 -5.27
N THR A 257 2.79 6.26 -5.27
CA THR A 257 1.98 5.17 -5.80
C THR A 257 1.99 5.14 -7.33
N LEU A 258 2.13 6.28 -8.01
CA LEU A 258 2.11 6.37 -9.46
C LEU A 258 3.27 5.56 -10.10
N MET A 259 4.45 5.59 -9.50
CA MET A 259 5.59 4.78 -9.95
C MET A 259 5.34 3.29 -9.73
N GLY A 260 4.76 2.89 -8.59
CA GLY A 260 4.44 1.49 -8.27
C GLY A 260 3.17 0.96 -8.94
N GLY A 261 2.30 1.82 -9.45
CA GLY A 261 0.91 1.53 -9.78
C GLY A 261 0.64 1.03 -11.21
N GLY A 262 1.53 0.29 -11.84
CA GLY A 262 1.30 -0.29 -13.17
C GLY A 262 2.03 0.41 -14.31
N LEU A 263 2.38 1.71 -14.20
CA LEU A 263 3.15 2.41 -15.25
C LEU A 263 4.53 1.79 -15.43
N SER A 264 5.26 1.54 -14.34
CA SER A 264 6.56 0.88 -14.36
C SER A 264 6.47 -0.54 -14.90
N VAL A 265 5.43 -1.30 -14.53
CA VAL A 265 5.18 -2.66 -15.04
C VAL A 265 5.06 -2.63 -16.56
N THR A 266 4.19 -1.76 -17.08
CA THR A 266 3.94 -1.65 -18.52
C THR A 266 5.17 -1.15 -19.26
N TYR A 267 5.89 -0.14 -18.71
CA TYR A 267 7.13 0.36 -19.29
C TYR A 267 8.20 -0.72 -19.36
N LEU A 268 8.44 -1.46 -18.28
CA LEU A 268 9.45 -2.51 -18.23
C LEU A 268 9.12 -3.63 -19.22
N TYR A 269 7.85 -4.02 -19.34
CA TYR A 269 7.45 -5.03 -20.32
C TYR A 269 7.63 -4.54 -21.77
N PHE A 270 7.35 -3.29 -22.05
CA PHE A 270 7.55 -2.73 -23.40
C PHE A 270 9.02 -2.53 -23.75
N GLU A 271 9.87 -2.29 -22.78
CA GLU A 271 11.28 -1.99 -23.00
C GLU A 271 12.19 -3.23 -22.93
N PHE A 272 11.93 -4.14 -21.98
CA PHE A 272 12.79 -5.29 -21.68
C PHE A 272 12.13 -6.65 -21.98
N GLY A 273 10.95 -6.64 -22.61
CA GLY A 273 10.18 -7.84 -22.88
C GLY A 273 9.28 -8.24 -21.70
N TYR A 274 8.39 -9.19 -21.98
CA TYR A 274 7.39 -9.68 -21.02
C TYR A 274 8.04 -10.58 -19.97
N ASN A 275 8.78 -9.98 -19.02
CA ASN A 275 9.61 -10.68 -18.04
C ASN A 275 9.35 -10.20 -16.61
N GLY A 276 8.61 -11.01 -15.84
CA GLY A 276 8.27 -10.71 -14.45
C GLY A 276 9.45 -10.75 -13.49
N LEU A 277 10.51 -11.50 -13.78
CA LEU A 277 11.71 -11.55 -12.94
C LEU A 277 12.44 -10.20 -12.94
N LEU A 278 12.58 -9.56 -14.10
CA LEU A 278 13.18 -8.22 -14.20
C LEU A 278 12.36 -7.20 -13.43
N LEU A 279 11.02 -7.29 -13.52
CA LEU A 279 10.14 -6.44 -12.73
C LEU A 279 10.32 -6.65 -11.22
N SER A 280 10.47 -7.91 -10.78
CA SER A 280 10.73 -8.25 -9.39
C SER A 280 12.04 -7.64 -8.90
N ILE A 281 13.13 -7.80 -9.65
CA ILE A 281 14.46 -7.24 -9.31
C ILE A 281 14.37 -5.71 -9.21
N PHE A 282 13.75 -5.04 -10.18
CA PHE A 282 13.58 -3.59 -10.18
C PHE A 282 12.85 -3.08 -8.93
N SER A 283 11.82 -3.79 -8.50
CA SER A 283 10.98 -3.39 -7.36
C SER A 283 11.64 -3.73 -6.00
N ILE A 284 12.29 -4.91 -5.90
CA ILE A 284 12.84 -5.42 -4.64
C ILE A 284 13.99 -4.55 -4.13
N LEU A 285 14.91 -4.16 -5.00
CA LEU A 285 16.09 -3.40 -4.59
C LEU A 285 15.70 -2.07 -3.93
N GLY A 286 14.69 -1.38 -4.45
CA GLY A 286 14.14 -0.18 -3.83
C GLY A 286 13.52 -0.46 -2.44
N ASN A 287 12.71 -1.51 -2.33
CA ASN A 287 12.07 -1.86 -1.06
C ASN A 287 13.08 -2.25 0.03
N VAL A 288 14.10 -3.05 -0.32
CA VAL A 288 15.18 -3.42 0.62
C VAL A 288 15.96 -2.18 1.08
N ALA A 289 16.32 -1.30 0.14
CA ALA A 289 17.01 -0.07 0.49
C ALA A 289 16.17 0.84 1.40
N GLY A 290 14.87 0.95 1.14
CA GLY A 290 13.93 1.66 2.02
C GLY A 290 13.86 1.06 3.43
N ALA A 291 13.81 -0.27 3.54
CA ALA A 291 13.83 -0.95 4.83
C ALA A 291 15.13 -0.69 5.61
N VAL A 292 16.29 -0.74 4.94
CA VAL A 292 17.58 -0.40 5.56
C VAL A 292 17.59 1.06 6.02
N LEU A 293 17.08 1.98 5.20
CA LEU A 293 16.99 3.40 5.59
C LEU A 293 16.10 3.60 6.83
N MET A 294 14.99 2.87 6.95
CA MET A 294 14.14 2.92 8.15
C MET A 294 14.90 2.50 9.42
N LEU A 295 15.78 1.50 9.34
CA LEU A 295 16.59 1.06 10.47
C LEU A 295 17.62 2.10 10.93
N VAL A 296 18.22 2.84 9.99
CA VAL A 296 19.22 3.87 10.28
C VAL A 296 18.62 5.27 10.49
N PHE A 297 17.32 5.42 10.31
CA PHE A 297 16.64 6.71 10.35
C PHE A 297 16.79 7.43 11.71
N ALA A 298 16.76 6.69 12.81
CA ALA A 298 16.96 7.26 14.15
C ALA A 298 18.33 7.96 14.28
N ALA A 299 19.39 7.39 13.70
CA ALA A 299 20.72 8.00 13.68
C ALA A 299 20.76 9.25 12.77
N LEU A 300 20.04 9.22 11.65
CA LEU A 300 19.93 10.37 10.74
C LEU A 300 19.17 11.53 11.37
N SER A 301 18.02 11.25 11.99
CA SER A 301 17.17 12.26 12.64
C SER A 301 17.84 12.89 13.88
N GLY A 302 18.83 12.22 14.50
CA GLY A 302 19.64 12.78 15.56
C GLY A 302 20.75 13.73 15.07
N ARG A 303 21.06 13.75 13.78
CA ARG A 303 22.14 14.58 13.19
C ARG A 303 21.62 15.70 12.30
N PHE A 304 20.48 15.52 11.69
CA PHE A 304 19.91 16.44 10.71
C PHE A 304 18.50 16.87 11.14
N THR A 305 18.16 18.13 10.87
CA THR A 305 16.80 18.64 11.13
C THR A 305 15.79 18.00 10.16
N ARG A 306 14.52 17.97 10.60
CA ARG A 306 13.40 17.48 9.76
C ARG A 306 13.34 18.19 8.42
N ALA A 307 13.57 19.51 8.39
CA ALA A 307 13.59 20.31 7.17
C ALA A 307 14.73 19.91 6.22
N GLN A 308 15.93 19.60 6.75
CA GLN A 308 17.07 19.11 5.96
C GLN A 308 16.78 17.73 5.36
N LEU A 309 16.26 16.80 6.17
CA LEU A 309 15.91 15.45 5.72
C LEU A 309 14.76 15.48 4.69
N MET A 310 13.75 16.33 4.89
CA MET A 310 12.67 16.52 3.92
C MET A 310 13.20 17.06 2.58
N LYS A 311 14.10 18.04 2.63
CA LYS A 311 14.79 18.57 1.44
C LYS A 311 15.61 17.49 0.74
N ALA A 312 16.46 16.79 1.48
CA ALA A 312 17.30 15.71 0.93
C ALA A 312 16.44 14.60 0.30
N GLY A 313 15.35 14.21 0.95
CA GLY A 313 14.41 13.21 0.44
C GLY A 313 13.72 13.64 -0.86
N ALA A 314 13.14 14.85 -0.89
CA ALA A 314 12.42 15.35 -2.05
C ALA A 314 13.33 15.57 -3.27
N PHE A 315 14.48 16.23 -3.08
CA PHE A 315 15.42 16.46 -4.17
C PHE A 315 16.18 15.19 -4.57
N GLY A 316 16.52 14.32 -3.63
CA GLY A 316 17.13 13.01 -3.91
C GLY A 316 16.20 12.12 -4.74
N ALA A 317 14.91 12.06 -4.39
CA ALA A 317 13.93 11.33 -5.18
C ALA A 317 13.73 11.94 -6.58
N ALA A 318 13.63 13.29 -6.68
CA ALA A 318 13.49 13.97 -7.96
C ALA A 318 14.72 13.73 -8.86
N ALA A 319 15.93 13.76 -8.30
CA ALA A 319 17.15 13.41 -9.01
C ALA A 319 17.15 11.94 -9.47
N GLY A 320 16.73 11.01 -8.62
CA GLY A 320 16.55 9.60 -9.00
C GLY A 320 15.59 9.45 -10.18
N TYR A 321 14.44 10.12 -10.18
CA TYR A 321 13.49 10.11 -11.30
C TYR A 321 14.09 10.72 -12.56
N LEU A 322 14.85 11.81 -12.44
CA LEU A 322 15.55 12.40 -13.57
C LEU A 322 16.58 11.40 -14.16
N CYS A 323 17.34 10.71 -13.31
CA CYS A 323 18.29 9.69 -13.77
C CYS A 323 17.56 8.51 -14.44
N ILE A 324 16.40 8.06 -13.94
CA ILE A 324 15.56 7.05 -14.60
C ILE A 324 15.16 7.54 -16.00
N MET A 325 14.69 8.78 -16.11
CA MET A 325 14.27 9.36 -17.38
C MET A 325 15.44 9.45 -18.38
N LEU A 326 16.59 9.99 -17.96
CA LEU A 326 17.76 10.11 -18.82
C LEU A 326 18.29 8.74 -19.25
N SER A 327 18.42 7.79 -18.33
CA SER A 327 18.85 6.42 -18.66
C SER A 327 17.90 5.73 -19.64
N GLY A 328 16.58 5.89 -19.44
CA GLY A 328 15.59 5.30 -20.30
C GLY A 328 15.50 5.92 -21.70
N LEU A 329 15.79 7.23 -21.84
CA LEU A 329 15.72 7.91 -23.14
C LEU A 329 17.04 7.79 -23.93
N PHE A 330 18.18 7.88 -23.28
CA PHE A 330 19.48 8.00 -23.97
C PHE A 330 20.24 6.68 -24.13
N ILE A 331 19.97 5.66 -23.28
CA ILE A 331 20.59 4.35 -23.45
C ILE A 331 19.76 3.52 -24.46
N PRO A 332 20.39 3.07 -25.58
CA PRO A 332 19.69 2.26 -26.58
C PRO A 332 19.22 0.91 -26.03
N ARG A 333 18.18 0.32 -26.70
CA ARG A 333 17.62 -0.99 -26.30
C ARG A 333 18.63 -2.13 -26.48
N GLU A 334 19.53 -2.02 -27.43
CA GLU A 334 20.60 -2.99 -27.71
C GLU A 334 21.51 -3.18 -26.48
N MET A 335 21.72 -2.12 -25.70
CA MET A 335 22.47 -2.14 -24.45
C MET A 335 21.56 -2.45 -23.25
N TRP A 336 20.66 -3.42 -23.40
CA TRP A 336 19.59 -3.68 -22.43
C TRP A 336 20.08 -3.91 -21.00
N ALA A 337 21.23 -4.61 -20.83
CA ALA A 337 21.79 -4.89 -19.51
C ALA A 337 22.26 -3.61 -18.80
N LEU A 338 22.97 -2.73 -19.52
CA LEU A 338 23.40 -1.42 -19.00
C LEU A 338 22.18 -0.55 -18.67
N LYS A 339 21.21 -0.48 -19.60
CA LYS A 339 19.98 0.29 -19.44
C LYS A 339 19.20 -0.17 -18.22
N PHE A 340 18.97 -1.47 -18.07
CA PHE A 340 18.26 -2.05 -16.93
C PHE A 340 18.98 -1.77 -15.61
N THR A 341 20.31 -1.93 -15.58
CA THR A 341 21.11 -1.65 -14.38
C THR A 341 21.03 -0.19 -13.99
N MET A 342 21.18 0.75 -14.94
CA MET A 342 21.09 2.18 -14.67
C MET A 342 19.69 2.59 -14.18
N LEU A 343 18.63 2.07 -14.81
CA LEU A 343 17.26 2.30 -14.36
C LEU A 343 17.03 1.78 -12.94
N THR A 344 17.53 0.58 -12.63
CA THR A 344 17.36 -0.06 -11.32
C THR A 344 18.13 0.69 -10.22
N VAL A 345 19.37 1.09 -10.50
CA VAL A 345 20.18 1.91 -9.57
C VAL A 345 19.52 3.27 -9.34
N SER A 346 19.05 3.92 -10.40
CA SER A 346 18.35 5.21 -10.29
C SER A 346 17.03 5.09 -9.50
N ASN A 347 16.30 3.98 -9.68
CA ASN A 347 15.10 3.69 -8.91
C ASN A 347 15.38 3.52 -7.41
N LEU A 348 16.52 2.92 -7.07
CA LEU A 348 16.96 2.79 -5.68
C LEU A 348 17.13 4.18 -5.02
N PHE A 349 17.76 5.14 -5.70
CA PHE A 349 17.87 6.51 -5.19
C PHE A 349 16.52 7.21 -5.07
N ALA A 350 15.65 7.05 -6.08
CA ALA A 350 14.28 7.59 -6.01
C ALA A 350 13.53 7.04 -4.80
N PHE A 351 13.63 5.72 -4.56
CA PHE A 351 12.95 5.05 -3.46
C PHE A 351 13.48 5.46 -2.08
N LEU A 352 14.80 5.62 -1.93
CA LEU A 352 15.42 6.13 -0.70
C LEU A 352 14.92 7.54 -0.39
N GLY A 353 14.89 8.43 -1.39
CA GLY A 353 14.37 9.78 -1.21
C GLY A 353 12.91 9.80 -0.80
N GLN A 354 12.06 8.99 -1.44
CA GLN A 354 10.64 8.84 -1.05
C GLN A 354 10.49 8.30 0.37
N THR A 355 11.30 7.33 0.78
CA THR A 355 11.26 6.77 2.14
C THR A 355 11.59 7.82 3.18
N LEU A 356 12.58 8.71 2.92
CA LEU A 356 12.86 9.86 3.81
C LEU A 356 11.65 10.78 3.94
N VAL A 357 11.07 11.20 2.82
CA VAL A 357 9.87 12.06 2.83
C VAL A 357 8.75 11.40 3.63
N TYR A 358 8.49 10.11 3.39
CA TYR A 358 7.46 9.35 4.11
C TYR A 358 7.66 9.35 5.63
N LEU A 359 8.89 9.08 6.09
CA LEU A 359 9.22 9.05 7.52
C LEU A 359 9.05 10.42 8.18
N ILE A 360 9.50 11.48 7.50
CA ILE A 360 9.30 12.86 8.00
C ILE A 360 7.82 13.22 8.06
N MET A 361 7.03 12.84 7.04
CA MET A 361 5.59 13.12 7.03
C MET A 361 4.85 12.43 8.17
N ILE A 362 5.23 11.19 8.53
CA ILE A 362 4.65 10.51 9.69
C ILE A 362 4.94 11.28 10.98
N ILE A 363 6.17 11.77 11.15
CA ILE A 363 6.54 12.58 12.32
C ILE A 363 5.75 13.90 12.33
N CYS A 364 5.62 14.55 11.18
CA CYS A 364 4.87 15.80 11.08
C CYS A 364 3.39 15.61 11.44
N ILE A 365 2.75 14.52 11.01
CA ILE A 365 1.37 14.20 11.40
C ILE A 365 1.30 13.93 12.91
N ALA A 366 2.25 13.20 13.49
CA ALA A 366 2.29 12.97 14.94
C ALA A 366 2.39 14.28 15.71
N ASN A 367 3.28 15.19 15.30
CA ASN A 367 3.45 16.49 15.97
C ASN A 367 2.18 17.37 15.92
N THR A 368 1.27 17.13 14.98
CA THR A 368 0.01 17.89 14.95
C THR A 368 -0.97 17.46 16.05
N VAL A 369 -0.70 16.35 16.77
CA VAL A 369 -1.46 15.96 17.98
C VAL A 369 -1.19 16.94 19.09
N GLU A 370 0.10 17.19 19.40
CA GLU A 370 0.52 18.14 20.40
C GLU A 370 0.13 19.57 20.00
N TYR A 371 0.23 19.94 18.72
CA TYR A 371 -0.26 21.22 18.22
C TYR A 371 -1.77 21.38 18.45
N ASN A 372 -2.57 20.33 18.23
CA ASN A 372 -4.01 20.35 18.51
C ASN A 372 -4.29 20.56 20.00
N GLU A 373 -3.57 19.82 20.87
CA GLU A 373 -3.70 19.95 22.32
C GLU A 373 -3.29 21.34 22.80
N TRP A 374 -2.19 21.88 22.31
CA TRP A 374 -1.71 23.23 22.65
C TRP A 374 -2.72 24.31 22.27
N LYS A 375 -3.32 24.18 21.07
CA LYS A 375 -4.26 25.17 20.48
C LYS A 375 -5.66 25.07 21.08
N THR A 376 -6.16 23.86 21.34
CA THR A 376 -7.57 23.61 21.71
C THR A 376 -7.75 23.12 23.16
N GLY A 377 -6.68 22.75 23.84
CA GLY A 377 -6.71 22.12 25.15
C GLY A 377 -7.22 20.67 25.15
N ARG A 378 -7.39 20.05 23.95
CA ARG A 378 -7.92 18.68 23.80
C ARG A 378 -6.94 17.82 23.04
N ARG A 379 -6.59 16.67 23.62
CA ARG A 379 -5.78 15.64 22.97
C ARG A 379 -6.68 14.69 22.18
N GLU A 380 -6.76 14.87 20.88
CA GLU A 380 -7.61 14.07 19.98
C GLU A 380 -6.75 13.20 19.06
N GLU A 381 -5.86 12.42 19.62
CA GLU A 381 -4.84 11.60 18.94
C GLU A 381 -5.45 10.65 17.91
N GLY A 382 -6.53 9.92 18.26
CA GLY A 382 -7.19 8.98 17.38
C GLY A 382 -7.74 9.63 16.10
N ILE A 383 -8.26 10.87 16.22
CA ILE A 383 -8.77 11.63 15.05
C ILE A 383 -7.60 12.03 14.14
N VAL A 384 -6.51 12.55 14.71
CA VAL A 384 -5.34 12.99 13.94
C VAL A 384 -4.73 11.81 13.16
N PHE A 385 -4.53 10.66 13.81
CA PHE A 385 -3.96 9.49 13.14
C PHE A 385 -4.91 8.84 12.11
N SER A 386 -6.23 9.04 12.20
CA SER A 386 -7.19 8.55 11.21
C SER A 386 -7.07 9.25 9.85
N VAL A 387 -6.46 10.42 9.80
CA VAL A 387 -6.22 11.18 8.56
C VAL A 387 -5.32 10.41 7.60
N ARG A 388 -4.29 9.71 8.11
CA ARG A 388 -3.32 8.99 7.27
C ARG A 388 -3.95 7.90 6.39
N PRO A 389 -4.69 6.91 6.91
CA PRO A 389 -5.30 5.88 6.07
C PRO A 389 -6.33 6.45 5.09
N PHE A 390 -7.09 7.47 5.50
CA PHE A 390 -8.01 8.17 4.61
C PHE A 390 -7.30 8.80 3.41
N ILE A 391 -6.22 9.53 3.65
CA ILE A 391 -5.43 10.18 2.59
C ILE A 391 -4.77 9.14 1.68
N THR A 392 -4.25 8.05 2.22
CA THR A 392 -3.65 6.98 1.41
C THR A 392 -4.66 6.38 0.43
N LYS A 393 -5.90 6.14 0.87
CA LYS A 393 -6.98 5.65 0.00
C LYS A 393 -7.36 6.66 -1.07
N LEU A 394 -7.48 7.95 -0.69
CA LEU A 394 -7.76 9.03 -1.64
C LEU A 394 -6.62 9.17 -2.68
N GLY A 395 -5.37 9.10 -2.24
CA GLY A 395 -4.19 9.11 -3.12
C GLY A 395 -4.23 7.95 -4.12
N THR A 396 -4.56 6.75 -3.66
CA THR A 396 -4.71 5.58 -4.54
C THR A 396 -5.82 5.77 -5.58
N ALA A 397 -6.96 6.38 -5.20
CA ALA A 397 -8.04 6.70 -6.14
C ALA A 397 -7.58 7.68 -7.23
N LEU A 398 -6.87 8.74 -6.85
CA LEU A 398 -6.31 9.71 -7.79
C LEU A 398 -5.28 9.07 -8.75
N VAL A 399 -4.44 8.17 -8.24
CA VAL A 399 -3.49 7.43 -9.09
C VAL A 399 -4.21 6.57 -10.12
N GLN A 400 -5.30 5.88 -9.76
CA GLN A 400 -6.07 5.09 -10.72
C GLN A 400 -6.61 5.95 -11.87
N LEU A 401 -7.09 7.17 -11.58
CA LEU A 401 -7.51 8.12 -12.62
C LEU A 401 -6.35 8.58 -13.49
N LEU A 402 -5.20 8.90 -12.91
CA LEU A 402 -4.00 9.30 -13.64
C LEU A 402 -3.50 8.18 -14.56
N VAL A 403 -3.43 6.96 -14.07
CA VAL A 403 -3.03 5.78 -14.85
C VAL A 403 -4.00 5.55 -16.01
N LEU A 404 -5.32 5.67 -15.79
CA LEU A 404 -6.31 5.60 -16.86
C LEU A 404 -6.04 6.62 -17.96
N VAL A 405 -5.90 7.89 -17.59
CA VAL A 405 -5.66 8.99 -18.54
C VAL A 405 -4.37 8.74 -19.32
N ILE A 406 -3.29 8.37 -18.65
CA ILE A 406 -1.99 8.09 -19.29
C ILE A 406 -2.11 6.91 -20.26
N TYR A 407 -2.77 5.81 -19.88
CA TYR A 407 -2.91 4.64 -20.72
C TYR A 407 -3.78 4.88 -21.97
N LEU A 408 -4.82 5.70 -21.81
CA LEU A 408 -5.64 6.11 -22.97
C LEU A 408 -4.87 7.05 -23.90
N ALA A 409 -4.16 8.04 -23.36
CA ALA A 409 -3.38 9.01 -24.13
C ALA A 409 -2.20 8.35 -24.89
N VAL A 410 -1.48 7.43 -24.25
CA VAL A 410 -0.35 6.72 -24.87
C VAL A 410 -0.82 5.59 -25.82
N GLY A 411 -2.06 5.15 -25.70
CA GLY A 411 -2.60 4.05 -26.49
C GLY A 411 -1.98 2.69 -26.14
N VAL A 412 -1.72 2.46 -24.85
CA VAL A 412 -1.15 1.22 -24.29
C VAL A 412 -2.02 0.00 -24.63
N ARG A 413 -3.34 0.20 -24.66
CA ARG A 413 -4.32 -0.88 -24.78
C ARG A 413 -4.23 -1.70 -26.07
N ALA A 414 -3.87 -1.08 -27.19
CA ALA A 414 -3.72 -1.83 -28.44
C ALA A 414 -2.68 -2.94 -28.30
N VAL A 415 -1.59 -2.67 -27.59
CA VAL A 415 -0.50 -3.62 -27.34
C VAL A 415 -0.91 -4.65 -26.28
N THR A 416 -1.46 -4.22 -25.17
CA THR A 416 -1.86 -5.14 -24.08
C THR A 416 -2.99 -6.07 -24.49
N ASN A 417 -3.92 -5.63 -25.32
CA ASN A 417 -4.96 -6.50 -25.88
C ASN A 417 -4.38 -7.60 -26.78
N GLN A 418 -3.40 -7.28 -27.65
CA GLN A 418 -2.74 -8.30 -28.47
C GLN A 418 -2.03 -9.35 -27.61
N ILE A 419 -1.34 -8.92 -26.54
CA ILE A 419 -0.72 -9.83 -25.58
C ILE A 419 -1.79 -10.66 -24.86
N SER A 420 -2.88 -10.04 -24.41
CA SER A 420 -4.00 -10.74 -23.77
C SER A 420 -4.63 -11.80 -24.67
N ASP A 421 -4.80 -11.51 -25.97
CA ASP A 421 -5.35 -12.47 -26.93
C ASP A 421 -4.42 -13.69 -27.09
N LEU A 422 -3.10 -13.46 -27.16
CA LEU A 422 -2.11 -14.54 -27.21
C LEU A 422 -2.07 -15.38 -25.93
N GLU A 423 -2.15 -14.74 -24.76
CA GLU A 423 -2.22 -15.43 -23.47
C GLU A 423 -3.51 -16.28 -23.34
N ASN A 424 -4.64 -15.76 -23.81
CA ASN A 424 -5.90 -16.50 -23.85
C ASN A 424 -5.87 -17.64 -24.86
N ALA A 425 -5.27 -17.44 -26.03
CA ALA A 425 -5.11 -18.50 -27.04
C ALA A 425 -4.24 -19.65 -26.50
N ALA A 426 -3.13 -19.33 -25.86
CA ALA A 426 -2.26 -20.34 -25.22
C ALA A 426 -2.99 -21.07 -24.08
N SER A 427 -3.78 -20.36 -23.27
CA SER A 427 -4.52 -20.97 -22.17
C SER A 427 -5.61 -21.94 -22.63
N ARG A 428 -6.10 -21.79 -23.88
CA ARG A 428 -7.06 -22.67 -24.51
C ARG A 428 -6.40 -23.79 -25.34
N GLY A 429 -5.07 -23.81 -25.42
CA GLY A 429 -4.32 -24.77 -26.20
C GLY A 429 -4.39 -24.53 -27.73
N LEU A 430 -4.80 -23.33 -28.16
CA LEU A 430 -4.90 -22.97 -29.59
C LEU A 430 -3.54 -22.68 -30.22
N ILE A 431 -2.56 -22.29 -29.42
CA ILE A 431 -1.17 -22.05 -29.81
C ILE A 431 -0.24 -22.66 -28.75
N THR A 432 0.97 -23.03 -29.18
CA THR A 432 2.00 -23.56 -28.28
C THR A 432 2.61 -22.44 -27.43
N ILE A 433 3.26 -22.81 -26.31
CA ILE A 433 3.97 -21.84 -25.44
C ILE A 433 5.10 -21.16 -26.21
N ALA A 434 5.82 -21.90 -27.05
CA ALA A 434 6.90 -21.36 -27.87
C ALA A 434 6.37 -20.32 -28.89
N GLU A 435 5.31 -20.65 -29.61
CA GLU A 435 4.64 -19.74 -30.54
C GLU A 435 4.08 -18.50 -29.86
N LYS A 436 3.46 -18.65 -28.65
CA LYS A 436 3.02 -17.53 -27.85
C LYS A 436 4.19 -16.60 -27.51
N THR A 437 5.30 -17.14 -27.04
CA THR A 437 6.48 -16.35 -26.62
C THR A 437 7.08 -15.58 -27.80
N GLU A 438 7.20 -16.23 -28.96
CA GLU A 438 7.67 -15.61 -30.20
C GLU A 438 6.75 -14.47 -30.65
N ARG A 439 5.43 -14.71 -30.68
CA ARG A 439 4.43 -13.71 -31.08
C ARG A 439 4.36 -12.55 -30.14
N ILE A 440 4.42 -12.77 -28.79
CA ILE A 440 4.50 -11.68 -27.81
C ILE A 440 5.79 -10.88 -28.03
N GLY A 441 6.93 -11.52 -28.27
CA GLY A 441 8.18 -10.86 -28.62
C GLY A 441 8.04 -9.97 -29.86
N ALA A 442 7.39 -10.44 -30.91
CA ALA A 442 7.12 -9.66 -32.11
C ALA A 442 6.19 -8.46 -31.84
N VAL A 443 5.15 -8.63 -31.04
CA VAL A 443 4.25 -7.54 -30.61
C VAL A 443 5.03 -6.47 -29.85
N LEU A 444 5.88 -6.86 -28.91
CA LEU A 444 6.67 -5.92 -28.13
C LEU A 444 7.75 -5.23 -28.96
N ALA A 445 8.38 -5.93 -29.88
CA ALA A 445 9.35 -5.34 -30.82
C ALA A 445 8.69 -4.31 -31.76
N SER A 446 7.40 -4.47 -32.08
CA SER A 446 6.63 -3.52 -32.89
C SER A 446 6.17 -2.27 -32.14
N VAL A 447 6.35 -2.21 -30.81
CA VAL A 447 5.95 -1.04 -30.00
C VAL A 447 6.81 0.17 -30.37
N PRO A 448 6.19 1.25 -30.87
CA PRO A 448 6.93 2.47 -31.20
C PRO A 448 7.70 3.01 -29.98
N SER A 449 8.96 3.38 -30.18
CA SER A 449 9.81 3.96 -29.13
C SER A 449 9.17 5.17 -28.44
N GLY A 450 8.39 5.95 -29.19
CA GLY A 450 7.62 7.07 -28.64
C GLY A 450 6.60 6.69 -27.56
N LYS A 451 5.98 5.49 -27.63
CA LYS A 451 5.07 5.01 -26.59
C LYS A 451 5.80 4.64 -25.30
N SER A 452 6.92 3.93 -25.41
CA SER A 452 7.77 3.64 -24.25
C SER A 452 8.32 4.93 -23.62
N ALA A 453 8.78 5.87 -24.45
CA ALA A 453 9.26 7.16 -24.00
C ALA A 453 8.16 7.98 -23.30
N ALA A 454 6.93 8.00 -23.84
CA ALA A 454 5.81 8.69 -23.21
C ALA A 454 5.46 8.08 -21.83
N LEU A 455 5.42 6.75 -21.70
CA LEU A 455 5.24 6.09 -20.41
C LEU A 455 6.36 6.44 -19.44
N LEU A 456 7.62 6.41 -19.90
CA LEU A 456 8.78 6.77 -19.09
C LEU A 456 8.69 8.20 -18.56
N VAL A 457 8.37 9.16 -19.43
CA VAL A 457 8.19 10.57 -19.05
C VAL A 457 7.07 10.71 -18.03
N CYS A 458 5.91 10.09 -18.26
CA CYS A 458 4.79 10.16 -17.33
C CYS A 458 5.13 9.54 -15.95
N MET A 459 5.84 8.42 -15.93
CA MET A 459 6.17 7.72 -14.67
C MET A 459 7.34 8.36 -13.91
N THR A 460 8.03 9.35 -14.50
CA THR A 460 9.17 10.03 -13.87
C THR A 460 8.90 11.51 -13.61
N VAL A 461 8.45 12.26 -14.62
CA VAL A 461 8.25 13.71 -14.50
C VAL A 461 7.09 14.04 -13.56
N ILE A 462 5.97 13.32 -13.67
CA ILE A 462 4.79 13.59 -12.83
C ILE A 462 5.13 13.34 -11.34
N PRO A 463 5.68 12.18 -10.91
CA PRO A 463 6.06 11.99 -9.53
C PRO A 463 7.12 12.97 -9.04
N ALA A 464 8.13 13.31 -9.86
CA ALA A 464 9.15 14.28 -9.51
C ALA A 464 8.55 15.66 -9.24
N ALA A 465 7.67 16.13 -10.12
CA ALA A 465 6.98 17.41 -9.98
C ALA A 465 6.10 17.44 -8.72
N LEU A 466 5.34 16.36 -8.48
CA LEU A 466 4.49 16.25 -7.30
C LEU A 466 5.32 16.23 -6.00
N LEU A 467 6.45 15.52 -5.96
CA LEU A 467 7.34 15.49 -4.79
C LEU A 467 7.94 16.88 -4.50
N LEU A 468 8.39 17.59 -5.53
CA LEU A 468 8.89 18.94 -5.37
C LEU A 468 7.78 19.90 -4.93
N ALA A 469 6.57 19.79 -5.50
CA ALA A 469 5.40 20.55 -5.05
C ALA A 469 5.07 20.27 -3.58
N ALA A 470 5.06 19.00 -3.17
CA ALA A 470 4.86 18.60 -1.78
C ALA A 470 5.92 19.24 -0.85
N TYR A 471 7.20 19.23 -1.26
CA TYR A 471 8.27 19.88 -0.50
C TYR A 471 8.08 21.39 -0.37
N PHE A 472 7.74 22.09 -1.48
CA PHE A 472 7.55 23.55 -1.42
C PHE A 472 6.33 23.93 -0.58
N ILE A 473 5.22 23.18 -0.68
CA ILE A 473 4.04 23.40 0.19
C ILE A 473 4.42 23.14 1.65
N TYR A 474 5.11 22.05 1.95
CA TYR A 474 5.62 21.76 3.29
C TYR A 474 6.46 22.90 3.83
N ARG A 475 7.43 23.39 3.07
CA ARG A 475 8.34 24.47 3.48
C ARG A 475 7.61 25.78 3.80
N VAL A 476 6.52 26.10 3.07
CA VAL A 476 5.77 27.36 3.23
C VAL A 476 4.69 27.27 4.29
N LYS A 477 4.04 26.10 4.42
CA LYS A 477 2.80 25.97 5.20
C LYS A 477 2.97 25.23 6.52
N TYR A 478 3.95 24.34 6.63
CA TYR A 478 4.22 23.64 7.88
C TYR A 478 5.18 24.45 8.75
N THR A 479 4.67 24.93 9.89
CA THR A 479 5.41 25.88 10.74
C THR A 479 5.95 25.27 12.03
N ILE A 480 5.67 23.97 12.27
CA ILE A 480 6.13 23.29 13.49
C ILE A 480 7.60 22.88 13.32
N THR A 481 8.53 23.76 13.72
CA THR A 481 9.96 23.45 13.82
C THR A 481 10.24 22.59 15.05
N GLU A 482 11.47 22.07 15.19
CA GLU A 482 11.91 21.34 16.37
C GLU A 482 11.80 22.22 17.63
N GLU A 483 12.27 23.47 17.55
CA GLU A 483 12.24 24.43 18.66
C GLU A 483 10.81 24.80 19.08
N SER A 484 9.93 25.06 18.09
CA SER A 484 8.52 25.39 18.37
C SER A 484 7.77 24.18 18.96
N TYR A 485 8.10 22.96 18.52
CA TYR A 485 7.55 21.73 19.07
C TYR A 485 7.92 21.53 20.53
N GLU A 486 9.21 21.68 20.88
CA GLU A 486 9.67 21.58 22.26
C GLU A 486 9.06 22.66 23.16
N ALA A 487 8.89 23.87 22.64
CA ALA A 487 8.22 24.96 23.37
C ALA A 487 6.74 24.63 23.63
N MET A 488 6.03 24.09 22.63
CA MET A 488 4.64 23.65 22.80
C MET A 488 4.50 22.53 23.83
N VAL A 489 5.37 21.53 23.79
CA VAL A 489 5.36 20.41 24.75
C VAL A 489 5.57 20.95 26.18
N ARG A 490 6.55 21.83 26.39
CA ARG A 490 6.79 22.46 27.70
C ARG A 490 5.58 23.25 28.19
N ASP A 491 4.90 23.99 27.32
CA ASP A 491 3.70 24.76 27.68
C ASP A 491 2.52 23.83 28.05
N ILE A 492 2.34 22.72 27.32
CA ILE A 492 1.33 21.70 27.64
C ILE A 492 1.61 21.07 29.01
N GLU A 493 2.87 20.69 29.29
CA GLU A 493 3.27 20.11 30.57
C GLU A 493 3.04 21.09 31.73
N ALA A 494 3.41 22.36 31.55
CA ALA A 494 3.17 23.40 32.57
C ALA A 494 1.67 23.59 32.85
N ARG A 495 0.82 23.57 31.80
CA ARG A 495 -0.64 23.65 31.95
C ARG A 495 -1.24 22.43 32.66
N ARG A 496 -0.72 21.21 32.40
CA ARG A 496 -1.14 20.00 33.12
C ARG A 496 -0.74 20.01 34.58
N ALA A 497 0.51 20.42 34.88
CA ALA A 497 0.99 20.55 36.22
C ALA A 497 0.17 21.58 37.05
N ALA A 498 -0.20 22.72 36.42
CA ALA A 498 -1.04 23.73 37.05
C ALA A 498 -2.48 23.25 37.37
N LYS A 499 -2.96 22.22 36.61
CA LYS A 499 -4.27 21.58 36.84
C LYS A 499 -4.22 20.40 37.80
N GLY A 500 -3.06 20.03 38.33
CA GLY A 500 -2.88 18.88 39.23
C GLY A 500 -2.96 17.52 38.51
N GLU A 501 -2.92 17.50 37.18
CA GLU A 501 -2.88 16.29 36.38
C GLU A 501 -1.42 15.84 36.31
N THR A 502 -1.03 14.84 37.10
CA THR A 502 0.30 14.20 37.01
C THR A 502 0.41 13.45 35.69
N ALA A 503 1.56 13.55 35.00
CA ALA A 503 1.87 12.77 33.80
C ALA A 503 1.82 11.27 34.16
N GLU A 504 0.84 10.54 33.60
CA GLU A 504 0.86 9.07 33.52
C GLU A 504 1.64 8.58 32.31
#